data_6c4518d6bfbff44eda833f2cbff54ee1
#
_entry.id   6c4518d6bfbff44eda833f2cbff54ee1
#
_cell.length_a   1.000
_cell.length_b   1.000
_cell.length_c   1.000
_cell.angle_alpha   90.00
_cell.angle_beta   90.00
_cell.angle_gamma   90.00
#
_symmetry.space_group_name_H-M   'P 1'
#
loop_
_entity.id
_entity.type
_entity.pdbx_description
1 polymer ?
#
loop_
_entity_poly.entity_id
_entity_poly.type
_entity_poly.pdbx_seq_one_letter_code
_entity_poly.pdbx_strand_id
1 'polypeptide(L)'
;LDCLVILGGNGTQKTANLLREEGLNVIHLPKTIDNDIWGTDVTFGFHSAVEIATNVIDCIHTTATSHGRVFIVEVMGHKVGWLTLSAGIAGGADVILLPEIPYDIDKVAKCLNDRIKAGKKFSILAVAEGAISKEEAALTKKERKKARENFPHPSIVYRIAEELAGKVDNEIRVCVPGHFQRGGSPCAYDRVLC
;
A
#
# COMPACT_ATOMS: atom_id res chain seq x y z
N LEU A 1 4.39 -36.21 15.13
CA LEU A 1 3.41 -35.18 14.72
C LEU A 1 2.64 -35.71 13.52
N ASP A 2 1.30 -35.78 13.64
CA ASP A 2 0.44 -36.26 12.55
C ASP A 2 0.24 -35.17 11.49
N CYS A 3 0.24 -33.90 11.90
CA CYS A 3 0.15 -32.74 11.02
C CYS A 3 0.76 -31.51 11.71
N LEU A 4 1.37 -30.64 10.89
CA LEU A 4 1.86 -29.33 11.31
C LEU A 4 1.01 -28.23 10.62
N VAL A 5 0.29 -27.45 11.42
CA VAL A 5 -0.46 -26.29 10.93
C VAL A 5 0.37 -25.03 11.12
N ILE A 6 0.61 -24.29 10.04
CA ILE A 6 1.47 -23.10 10.02
C ILE A 6 0.64 -21.88 9.58
N LEU A 7 0.63 -20.82 10.39
CA LEU A 7 -0.03 -19.57 10.06
C LEU A 7 1.03 -18.52 9.70
N GLY A 8 0.88 -17.87 8.57
CA GLY A 8 1.80 -16.79 8.20
C GLY A 8 1.68 -16.30 6.77
N GLY A 9 2.54 -15.35 6.41
CA GLY A 9 2.60 -14.75 5.09
C GLY A 9 3.46 -15.53 4.10
N ASN A 10 3.82 -14.88 3.00
CA ASN A 10 4.55 -15.47 1.86
C ASN A 10 5.88 -16.15 2.26
N GLY A 11 6.67 -15.53 3.15
CA GLY A 11 7.91 -16.16 3.64
C GLY A 11 7.65 -17.47 4.39
N THR A 12 6.64 -17.49 5.25
CA THR A 12 6.23 -18.67 6.02
C THR A 12 5.68 -19.77 5.11
N GLN A 13 4.94 -19.42 4.06
CA GLN A 13 4.45 -20.38 3.07
C GLN A 13 5.61 -21.11 2.36
N LYS A 14 6.67 -20.38 1.99
CA LYS A 14 7.86 -21.00 1.39
C LYS A 14 8.51 -22.01 2.32
N THR A 15 8.64 -21.67 3.60
CA THR A 15 9.16 -22.60 4.61
C THR A 15 8.24 -23.81 4.79
N ALA A 16 6.91 -23.61 4.84
CA ALA A 16 5.94 -24.69 4.90
C ALA A 16 6.07 -25.65 3.70
N ASN A 17 6.29 -25.10 2.49
CA ASN A 17 6.50 -25.92 1.30
C ASN A 17 7.80 -26.76 1.36
N LEU A 18 8.89 -26.19 1.87
CA LEU A 18 10.14 -26.94 2.07
C LEU A 18 9.94 -28.11 3.05
N LEU A 19 9.25 -27.89 4.17
CA LEU A 19 8.93 -28.94 5.12
C LEU A 19 8.06 -30.04 4.50
N ARG A 20 7.11 -29.67 3.65
CA ARG A 20 6.30 -30.63 2.88
C ARG A 20 7.17 -31.46 1.93
N GLU A 21 8.15 -30.86 1.28
CA GLU A 21 9.09 -31.56 0.37
C GLU A 21 9.99 -32.54 1.14
N GLU A 22 10.26 -32.30 2.42
CA GLU A 22 10.95 -33.22 3.32
C GLU A 22 10.02 -34.35 3.87
N GLY A 23 8.76 -34.40 3.43
CA GLY A 23 7.81 -35.47 3.79
C GLY A 23 6.95 -35.19 5.01
N LEU A 24 6.99 -33.99 5.59
CA LEU A 24 6.09 -33.59 6.68
C LEU A 24 4.68 -33.32 6.15
N ASN A 25 3.66 -33.76 6.91
CA ASN A 25 2.29 -33.38 6.65
C ASN A 25 2.06 -31.95 7.15
N VAL A 26 1.95 -31.00 6.24
CA VAL A 26 1.88 -29.55 6.55
C VAL A 26 0.66 -28.92 5.92
N ILE A 27 -0.07 -28.13 6.71
CA ILE A 27 -1.14 -27.23 6.25
C ILE A 27 -0.70 -25.80 6.53
N HIS A 28 -0.68 -24.97 5.49
CA HIS A 28 -0.41 -23.53 5.62
C HIS A 28 -1.70 -22.72 5.55
N LEU A 29 -1.92 -21.87 6.56
CA LEU A 29 -3.02 -20.90 6.62
C LEU A 29 -2.48 -19.51 6.28
N PRO A 30 -2.99 -18.86 5.21
CA PRO A 30 -2.41 -17.62 4.67
C PRO A 30 -2.77 -16.41 5.52
N LYS A 31 -1.98 -16.10 6.56
CA LYS A 31 -2.18 -14.97 7.48
C LYS A 31 -1.24 -13.82 7.14
N THR A 32 -1.73 -12.84 6.40
CA THR A 32 -1.04 -11.59 6.05
C THR A 32 -2.04 -10.53 5.66
N ILE A 33 -1.68 -9.25 5.82
CA ILE A 33 -2.48 -8.11 5.34
C ILE A 33 -2.25 -7.82 3.86
N ASP A 34 -1.20 -8.38 3.24
CA ASP A 34 -0.74 -7.99 1.90
C ASP A 34 -1.57 -8.60 0.77
N ASN A 35 -2.29 -9.70 1.04
CA ASN A 35 -3.04 -10.49 0.06
C ASN A 35 -2.16 -10.96 -1.13
N ASP A 36 -0.91 -11.35 -0.85
CA ASP A 36 0.14 -11.67 -1.82
C ASP A 36 0.45 -13.18 -1.94
N ILE A 37 -0.42 -14.05 -1.44
CA ILE A 37 -0.22 -15.49 -1.43
C ILE A 37 -0.97 -16.13 -2.59
N TRP A 38 -0.23 -16.78 -3.48
CA TRP A 38 -0.81 -17.50 -4.61
C TRP A 38 -1.64 -18.71 -4.14
N GLY A 39 -2.78 -18.93 -4.78
CA GLY A 39 -3.65 -20.08 -4.51
C GLY A 39 -4.75 -19.80 -3.47
N THR A 40 -4.88 -18.55 -3.02
CA THR A 40 -6.02 -18.09 -2.20
C THR A 40 -6.58 -16.80 -2.76
N ASP A 41 -7.88 -16.60 -2.65
CA ASP A 41 -8.54 -15.37 -3.09
C ASP A 41 -8.33 -14.23 -2.08
N VAL A 42 -8.28 -14.58 -0.79
CA VAL A 42 -8.10 -13.61 0.29
C VAL A 42 -7.27 -14.22 1.43
N THR A 43 -6.43 -13.39 2.04
CA THR A 43 -5.64 -13.76 3.21
C THR A 43 -6.28 -13.26 4.49
N PHE A 44 -6.07 -14.00 5.60
CA PHE A 44 -6.56 -13.63 6.93
C PHE A 44 -5.89 -12.34 7.40
N GLY A 45 -6.68 -11.31 7.66
CA GLY A 45 -6.23 -9.99 8.09
C GLY A 45 -6.22 -8.94 6.99
N PHE A 46 -6.40 -9.30 5.72
CA PHE A 46 -6.45 -8.34 4.61
C PHE A 46 -7.60 -7.34 4.77
N HIS A 47 -8.83 -7.82 4.97
CA HIS A 47 -10.00 -6.95 5.10
C HIS A 47 -9.94 -6.06 6.35
N SER A 48 -9.41 -6.56 7.45
CA SER A 48 -9.19 -5.75 8.66
C SER A 48 -8.20 -4.61 8.40
N ALA A 49 -7.12 -4.87 7.65
CA ALA A 49 -6.17 -3.84 7.28
C ALA A 49 -6.76 -2.83 6.28
N VAL A 50 -7.60 -3.28 5.34
CA VAL A 50 -8.36 -2.38 4.44
C VAL A 50 -9.22 -1.42 5.24
N GLU A 51 -9.97 -1.91 6.24
CA GLU A 51 -10.81 -1.07 7.10
C GLU A 51 -9.98 -0.03 7.86
N ILE A 52 -8.85 -0.43 8.44
CA ILE A 52 -7.95 0.49 9.15
C ILE A 52 -7.37 1.54 8.21
N ALA A 53 -6.88 1.13 7.04
CA ALA A 53 -6.33 2.07 6.07
C ALA A 53 -7.38 3.03 5.50
N THR A 54 -8.61 2.56 5.30
CA THR A 54 -9.76 3.39 4.91
C THR A 54 -10.06 4.43 5.98
N ASN A 55 -10.12 4.04 7.26
CA ASN A 55 -10.32 4.95 8.38
C ASN A 55 -9.24 6.04 8.45
N VAL A 56 -7.97 5.72 8.15
CA VAL A 56 -6.90 6.71 8.06
C VAL A 56 -7.20 7.74 6.97
N ILE A 57 -7.61 7.28 5.77
CA ILE A 57 -7.96 8.16 4.64
C ILE A 57 -9.14 9.05 5.02
N ASP A 58 -10.17 8.51 5.67
CA ASP A 58 -11.34 9.26 6.14
C ASP A 58 -10.95 10.35 7.16
N CYS A 59 -10.07 10.03 8.10
CA CYS A 59 -9.54 11.03 9.06
C CYS A 59 -8.77 12.15 8.34
N ILE A 60 -8.03 11.83 7.29
CA ILE A 60 -7.30 12.83 6.49
C ILE A 60 -8.26 13.70 5.67
N HIS A 61 -9.38 13.17 5.22
CA HIS A 61 -10.37 13.89 4.40
C HIS A 61 -10.80 15.21 5.03
N THR A 62 -11.09 15.23 6.34
CA THR A 62 -11.56 16.43 7.05
C THR A 62 -10.50 17.53 7.08
N THR A 63 -9.25 17.17 7.40
CA THR A 63 -8.15 18.15 7.45
C THR A 63 -7.72 18.59 6.04
N ALA A 64 -7.75 17.70 5.05
CA ALA A 64 -7.47 18.04 3.65
C ALA A 64 -8.48 19.07 3.12
N THR A 65 -9.76 18.87 3.41
CA THR A 65 -10.85 19.76 3.00
C THR A 65 -10.72 21.13 3.64
N SER A 66 -10.48 21.20 4.97
CA SER A 66 -10.45 22.46 5.71
C SER A 66 -9.28 23.37 5.32
N HIS A 67 -8.15 22.78 4.92
CA HIS A 67 -6.92 23.52 4.58
C HIS A 67 -6.64 23.63 3.08
N GLY A 68 -7.40 22.97 2.21
CA GLY A 68 -7.17 22.97 0.77
C GLY A 68 -5.82 22.37 0.36
N ARG A 69 -5.43 21.25 0.99
CA ARG A 69 -4.11 20.62 0.80
C ARG A 69 -4.17 19.37 -0.07
N VAL A 70 -3.01 19.00 -0.60
CA VAL A 70 -2.77 17.66 -1.15
C VAL A 70 -2.18 16.79 -0.05
N PHE A 71 -2.81 15.66 0.26
CA PHE A 71 -2.28 14.65 1.17
C PHE A 71 -1.84 13.41 0.42
N ILE A 72 -0.66 12.91 0.76
CA ILE A 72 -0.14 11.63 0.27
C ILE A 72 -0.13 10.66 1.45
N VAL A 73 -0.95 9.62 1.37
CA VAL A 73 -1.10 8.59 2.41
C VAL A 73 -0.39 7.33 1.94
N GLU A 74 0.62 6.89 2.70
CA GLU A 74 1.30 5.62 2.43
C GLU A 74 0.49 4.46 2.98
N VAL A 75 0.26 3.46 2.14
CA VAL A 75 -0.44 2.23 2.51
C VAL A 75 0.52 1.05 2.38
N MET A 76 0.56 0.18 3.37
CA MET A 76 1.35 -1.04 3.36
C MET A 76 0.89 -2.01 2.25
N GLY A 77 1.60 -3.11 2.06
CA GLY A 77 1.31 -4.12 1.04
C GLY A 77 2.58 -4.72 0.43
N HIS A 78 3.75 -4.34 0.95
CA HIS A 78 5.06 -4.82 0.51
C HIS A 78 5.28 -4.59 -0.99
N LYS A 79 5.08 -5.61 -1.83
CA LYS A 79 5.33 -5.56 -3.29
C LYS A 79 4.07 -5.57 -4.13
N VAL A 80 2.91 -5.63 -3.51
CA VAL A 80 1.61 -5.68 -4.18
C VAL A 80 0.73 -4.53 -3.73
N GLY A 81 -0.17 -4.11 -4.59
CA GLY A 81 -1.02 -2.94 -4.38
C GLY A 81 -2.44 -3.24 -3.90
N TRP A 82 -2.77 -4.48 -3.55
CA TRP A 82 -4.14 -4.86 -3.20
C TRP A 82 -4.73 -4.05 -2.04
N LEU A 83 -3.95 -3.89 -0.97
CA LEU A 83 -4.38 -3.12 0.20
C LEU A 83 -4.61 -1.65 -0.16
N THR A 84 -3.66 -1.06 -0.88
CA THR A 84 -3.74 0.34 -1.32
C THR A 84 -4.90 0.57 -2.28
N LEU A 85 -5.12 -0.34 -3.23
CA LEU A 85 -6.22 -0.24 -4.18
C LEU A 85 -7.56 -0.26 -3.45
N SER A 86 -7.75 -1.25 -2.57
CA SER A 86 -9.00 -1.42 -1.84
C SER A 86 -9.29 -0.26 -0.90
N ALA A 87 -8.30 0.15 -0.08
CA ALA A 87 -8.46 1.26 0.83
C ALA A 87 -8.59 2.61 0.12
N GLY A 88 -7.85 2.80 -0.99
CA GLY A 88 -7.92 4.02 -1.78
C GLY A 88 -9.28 4.21 -2.45
N ILE A 89 -9.87 3.15 -2.98
CA ILE A 89 -11.23 3.19 -3.56
C ILE A 89 -12.26 3.42 -2.45
N ALA A 90 -12.19 2.67 -1.35
CA ALA A 90 -13.13 2.77 -0.24
C ALA A 90 -13.09 4.14 0.44
N GLY A 91 -11.90 4.71 0.67
CA GLY A 91 -11.69 6.02 1.27
C GLY A 91 -11.82 7.19 0.29
N GLY A 92 -12.13 6.94 -0.99
CA GLY A 92 -12.33 7.98 -1.99
C GLY A 92 -11.06 8.76 -2.35
N ALA A 93 -9.91 8.10 -2.39
CA ALA A 93 -8.67 8.72 -2.86
C ALA A 93 -8.78 9.15 -4.33
N ASP A 94 -8.26 10.33 -4.62
CA ASP A 94 -8.33 10.93 -5.97
C ASP A 94 -7.31 10.35 -6.95
N VAL A 95 -6.19 9.85 -6.41
CA VAL A 95 -5.12 9.17 -7.14
C VAL A 95 -4.67 7.96 -6.33
N ILE A 96 -4.47 6.83 -7.00
CA ILE A 96 -3.97 5.60 -6.37
C ILE A 96 -2.72 5.16 -7.15
N LEU A 97 -1.58 5.01 -6.44
CA LEU A 97 -0.32 4.57 -7.03
C LEU A 97 0.05 3.18 -6.53
N LEU A 98 0.21 2.24 -7.45
CA LEU A 98 0.40 0.82 -7.18
C LEU A 98 1.76 0.32 -7.71
N PRO A 99 2.36 -0.71 -7.10
CA PRO A 99 3.60 -1.31 -7.59
C PRO A 99 3.47 -1.92 -8.99
N GLU A 100 2.27 -2.43 -9.33
CA GLU A 100 1.97 -3.11 -10.59
C GLU A 100 1.88 -2.15 -11.78
N ILE A 101 1.60 -0.87 -11.50
CA ILE A 101 1.41 0.17 -12.53
C ILE A 101 2.41 1.30 -12.26
N PRO A 102 3.58 1.28 -12.92
CA PRO A 102 4.59 2.33 -12.73
C PRO A 102 4.03 3.73 -12.99
N TYR A 103 4.18 4.60 -12.01
CA TYR A 103 3.64 5.96 -12.10
C TYR A 103 4.55 6.90 -12.90
N ASP A 104 3.92 7.93 -13.46
CA ASP A 104 4.54 9.05 -14.14
C ASP A 104 4.17 10.31 -13.33
N ILE A 105 5.16 10.94 -12.73
CA ILE A 105 4.92 12.06 -11.82
C ILE A 105 4.29 13.28 -12.53
N ASP A 106 4.59 13.50 -13.79
CA ASP A 106 4.02 14.62 -14.54
C ASP A 106 2.54 14.37 -14.82
N LYS A 107 2.13 13.11 -15.04
CA LYS A 107 0.71 12.76 -15.17
C LYS A 107 -0.03 12.90 -13.83
N VAL A 108 0.61 12.56 -12.72
CA VAL A 108 0.05 12.78 -11.38
C VAL A 108 -0.14 14.27 -11.15
N ALA A 109 0.90 15.09 -11.37
CA ALA A 109 0.83 16.54 -11.23
C ALA A 109 -0.26 17.16 -12.12
N LYS A 110 -0.36 16.69 -13.38
CA LYS A 110 -1.42 17.12 -14.28
C LYS A 110 -2.81 16.82 -13.75
N CYS A 111 -3.02 15.60 -13.24
CA CYS A 111 -4.31 15.20 -12.65
C CYS A 111 -4.69 16.13 -11.49
N LEU A 112 -3.75 16.40 -10.58
CA LEU A 112 -3.97 17.30 -9.43
C LEU A 112 -4.30 18.72 -9.88
N ASN A 113 -3.56 19.26 -10.84
CA ASN A 113 -3.80 20.60 -11.39
C ASN A 113 -5.13 20.70 -12.14
N ASP A 114 -5.52 19.67 -12.89
CA ASP A 114 -6.82 19.64 -13.57
C ASP A 114 -7.97 19.63 -12.55
N ARG A 115 -7.80 18.95 -11.41
CA ARG A 115 -8.77 18.96 -10.29
C ARG A 115 -8.91 20.37 -9.68
N ILE A 116 -7.77 21.04 -9.44
CA ILE A 116 -7.77 22.43 -8.93
C ILE A 116 -8.53 23.35 -9.89
N LYS A 117 -8.26 23.26 -11.19
CA LYS A 117 -8.97 24.02 -12.24
C LYS A 117 -10.46 23.72 -12.26
N ALA A 118 -10.85 22.50 -11.94
CA ALA A 118 -12.25 22.09 -11.80
C ALA A 118 -12.90 22.52 -10.46
N GLY A 119 -12.22 23.34 -9.64
CA GLY A 119 -12.73 23.91 -8.40
C GLY A 119 -12.59 22.96 -7.17
N LYS A 120 -11.88 21.85 -7.30
CA LYS A 120 -11.56 20.96 -6.17
C LYS A 120 -10.42 21.56 -5.36
N LYS A 121 -10.66 21.86 -4.08
CA LYS A 121 -9.70 22.57 -3.23
C LYS A 121 -8.62 21.68 -2.63
N PHE A 122 -8.86 20.36 -2.52
CA PHE A 122 -7.94 19.39 -1.95
C PHE A 122 -7.85 18.13 -2.81
N SER A 123 -6.85 17.32 -2.57
CA SER A 123 -6.73 15.98 -3.15
C SER A 123 -6.05 15.02 -2.18
N ILE A 124 -6.42 13.74 -2.25
CA ILE A 124 -5.82 12.65 -1.47
C ILE A 124 -5.24 11.62 -2.44
N LEU A 125 -3.95 11.32 -2.24
CA LEU A 125 -3.26 10.26 -2.95
C LEU A 125 -3.08 9.08 -2.00
N ALA A 126 -3.55 7.89 -2.37
CA ALA A 126 -3.20 6.64 -1.72
C ALA A 126 -2.03 6.00 -2.46
N VAL A 127 -0.91 5.78 -1.78
CA VAL A 127 0.33 5.31 -2.39
C VAL A 127 0.80 4.04 -1.71
N ALA A 128 0.95 2.96 -2.47
CA ALA A 128 1.53 1.74 -1.94
C ALA A 128 3.02 1.95 -1.58
N GLU A 129 3.47 1.42 -0.46
CA GLU A 129 4.89 1.48 -0.04
C GLU A 129 5.85 0.90 -1.08
N GLY A 130 5.34 -0.01 -1.91
CA GLY A 130 6.05 -0.64 -3.02
C GLY A 130 5.92 0.06 -4.37
N ALA A 131 5.22 1.21 -4.46
CA ALA A 131 5.04 1.93 -5.72
C ALA A 131 6.38 2.27 -6.38
N ILE A 132 6.41 2.22 -7.71
CA ILE A 132 7.62 2.50 -8.51
C ILE A 132 7.30 3.51 -9.61
N SER A 133 8.26 4.38 -9.91
CA SER A 133 8.14 5.28 -11.05
C SER A 133 8.46 4.54 -12.38
N LYS A 134 8.13 5.14 -13.51
CA LYS A 134 8.49 4.61 -14.82
C LYS A 134 10.00 4.48 -15.01
N GLU A 135 10.76 5.43 -14.47
CA GLU A 135 12.23 5.42 -14.50
C GLU A 135 12.76 4.25 -13.68
N GLU A 136 12.21 4.02 -12.48
CA GLU A 136 12.57 2.84 -11.66
C GLU A 136 12.17 1.52 -12.32
N ALA A 137 11.05 1.50 -13.05
CA ALA A 137 10.60 0.30 -13.76
C ALA A 137 11.56 -0.10 -14.89
N ALA A 138 12.26 0.87 -15.49
CA ALA A 138 13.27 0.62 -16.52
C ALA A 138 14.58 0.04 -15.96
N LEU A 139 14.82 0.15 -14.65
CA LEU A 139 16.02 -0.38 -13.99
C LEU A 139 15.89 -1.90 -13.74
N THR A 140 17.05 -2.58 -13.77
CA THR A 140 17.10 -3.97 -13.29
C THR A 140 16.78 -4.05 -11.81
N LYS A 141 16.35 -5.23 -11.34
CA LYS A 141 16.03 -5.46 -9.91
C LYS A 141 17.21 -5.11 -8.98
N LYS A 142 18.45 -5.36 -9.43
CA LYS A 142 19.68 -5.08 -8.65
C LYS A 142 19.93 -3.57 -8.56
N GLU A 143 19.81 -2.86 -9.65
CA GLU A 143 19.97 -1.39 -9.70
C GLU A 143 18.92 -0.69 -8.88
N ARG A 144 17.66 -1.11 -9.00
CA ARG A 144 16.56 -0.58 -8.20
C ARG A 144 16.79 -0.78 -6.70
N LYS A 145 17.26 -1.97 -6.28
CA LYS A 145 17.59 -2.22 -4.88
C LYS A 145 18.68 -1.27 -4.40
N LYS A 146 19.77 -1.12 -5.18
CA LYS A 146 20.88 -0.21 -4.84
C LYS A 146 20.43 1.26 -4.78
N ALA A 147 19.57 1.69 -5.71
CA ALA A 147 19.00 3.04 -5.70
C ALA A 147 18.18 3.30 -4.43
N ARG A 148 17.39 2.32 -3.99
CA ARG A 148 16.59 2.42 -2.76
C ARG A 148 17.42 2.37 -1.47
N GLU A 149 18.53 1.64 -1.43
CA GLU A 149 19.45 1.63 -0.29
C GLU A 149 20.12 2.99 -0.05
N ASN A 150 20.30 3.76 -1.11
CA ASN A 150 20.87 5.12 -1.05
C ASN A 150 19.79 6.22 -0.98
N PHE A 151 18.53 5.84 -0.80
CA PHE A 151 17.43 6.78 -0.79
C PHE A 151 17.44 7.60 0.51
N PRO A 152 17.43 8.94 0.45
CA PRO A 152 17.59 9.80 1.63
C PRO A 152 16.36 9.83 2.55
N HIS A 153 15.24 9.26 2.09
CA HIS A 153 13.98 9.30 2.82
C HIS A 153 13.55 7.92 3.32
N PRO A 154 12.85 7.85 4.47
CA PRO A 154 12.41 6.58 5.05
C PRO A 154 11.26 5.91 4.27
N SER A 155 10.63 6.61 3.33
CA SER A 155 9.43 6.16 2.61
C SER A 155 9.32 6.82 1.24
N ILE A 156 8.72 6.09 0.29
CA ILE A 156 8.50 6.53 -1.10
C ILE A 156 7.65 7.80 -1.20
N VAL A 157 6.72 8.03 -0.28
CA VAL A 157 5.81 9.18 -0.33
C VAL A 157 6.52 10.51 -0.11
N TYR A 158 7.65 10.53 0.59
CA TYR A 158 8.47 11.74 0.71
C TYR A 158 9.11 12.12 -0.63
N ARG A 159 9.60 11.13 -1.40
CA ARG A 159 10.12 11.37 -2.75
C ARG A 159 9.02 11.90 -3.66
N ILE A 160 7.84 11.27 -3.64
CA ILE A 160 6.70 11.72 -4.44
C ILE A 160 6.31 13.16 -4.07
N ALA A 161 6.35 13.50 -2.78
CA ALA A 161 6.08 14.85 -2.31
C ALA A 161 7.10 15.86 -2.86
N GLU A 162 8.39 15.52 -2.87
CA GLU A 162 9.46 16.36 -3.45
C GLU A 162 9.32 16.48 -4.97
N GLU A 163 9.04 15.38 -5.67
CA GLU A 163 8.86 15.37 -7.13
C GLU A 163 7.64 16.19 -7.56
N LEU A 164 6.59 16.28 -6.71
CA LEU A 164 5.42 17.12 -6.94
C LEU A 164 5.62 18.57 -6.52
N ALA A 165 6.59 18.85 -5.64
CA ALA A 165 6.88 20.20 -5.20
C ALA A 165 7.25 21.10 -6.40
N GLY A 166 6.62 22.26 -6.51
CA GLY A 166 6.77 23.17 -7.64
C GLY A 166 6.03 22.77 -8.92
N LYS A 167 5.40 21.59 -8.97
CA LYS A 167 4.52 21.17 -10.07
C LYS A 167 3.03 21.35 -9.74
N VAL A 168 2.71 21.48 -8.45
CA VAL A 168 1.35 21.67 -7.92
C VAL A 168 1.38 22.85 -6.96
N ASP A 169 0.40 23.74 -7.05
CA ASP A 169 0.33 24.96 -6.23
C ASP A 169 -0.09 24.70 -4.78
N ASN A 170 -0.82 23.62 -4.52
CA ASN A 170 -1.28 23.28 -3.17
C ASN A 170 -0.13 22.82 -2.29
N GLU A 171 -0.23 23.15 -1.00
CA GLU A 171 0.65 22.59 0.03
C GLU A 171 0.51 21.06 0.08
N ILE A 172 1.62 20.36 0.03
CA ILE A 172 1.66 18.88 0.07
C ILE A 172 2.01 18.44 1.49
N ARG A 173 1.25 17.49 2.01
CA ARG A 173 1.47 16.82 3.30
C ARG A 173 1.55 15.32 3.13
N VAL A 174 2.34 14.68 3.97
CA VAL A 174 2.55 13.23 3.97
C VAL A 174 1.97 12.62 5.25
N CYS A 175 1.29 11.49 5.10
CA CYS A 175 0.82 10.65 6.20
C CYS A 175 1.34 9.23 6.02
N VAL A 176 2.12 8.74 6.98
CA VAL A 176 2.67 7.39 6.98
C VAL A 176 2.15 6.65 8.22
N PRO A 177 1.00 5.98 8.14
CA PRO A 177 0.43 5.24 9.28
C PRO A 177 1.29 4.03 9.70
N GLY A 178 2.08 3.48 8.77
CA GLY A 178 3.01 2.39 9.05
C GLY A 178 2.32 1.18 9.69
N HIS A 179 2.93 0.64 10.75
CA HIS A 179 2.45 -0.58 11.45
C HIS A 179 1.10 -0.40 12.16
N PHE A 180 0.55 0.82 12.27
CA PHE A 180 -0.82 1.02 12.73
C PHE A 180 -1.83 0.20 11.91
N GLN A 181 -1.56 0.00 10.61
CA GLN A 181 -2.36 -0.81 9.70
C GLN A 181 -2.37 -2.33 10.03
N ARG A 182 -1.47 -2.77 10.92
CA ARG A 182 -1.41 -4.16 11.42
C ARG A 182 -2.10 -4.35 12.77
N GLY A 183 -2.61 -3.27 13.34
CA GLY A 183 -3.23 -3.26 14.67
C GLY A 183 -4.75 -3.37 14.63
N GLY A 184 -5.36 -3.05 15.78
CA GLY A 184 -6.81 -2.99 15.92
C GLY A 184 -7.49 -4.34 16.07
N SER A 185 -8.83 -4.32 16.03
CA SER A 185 -9.68 -5.51 16.10
C SER A 185 -9.92 -6.06 14.69
N PRO A 186 -10.01 -7.39 14.53
CA PRO A 186 -10.43 -7.98 13.27
C PRO A 186 -11.82 -7.51 12.86
N CYS A 187 -12.02 -7.20 11.59
CA CYS A 187 -13.35 -6.87 11.05
C CYS A 187 -14.25 -8.12 11.03
N ALA A 188 -15.55 -7.92 10.84
CA ALA A 188 -16.51 -9.01 10.82
C ALA A 188 -16.17 -10.08 9.75
N TYR A 189 -15.69 -9.65 8.57
CA TYR A 189 -15.33 -10.56 7.50
C TYR A 189 -14.19 -11.51 7.90
N ASP A 190 -13.09 -10.96 8.44
CA ASP A 190 -11.95 -11.78 8.87
C ASP A 190 -12.32 -12.71 10.04
N ARG A 191 -13.20 -12.27 10.96
CA ARG A 191 -13.70 -13.12 12.07
C ARG A 191 -14.51 -14.32 11.57
N VAL A 192 -15.27 -14.16 10.50
CA VAL A 192 -16.07 -15.25 9.92
C VAL A 192 -15.20 -16.16 9.07
N LEU A 193 -14.19 -15.60 8.39
CA LEU A 193 -13.26 -16.33 7.54
C LEU A 193 -12.36 -17.28 8.35
N CYS A 194 -11.96 -16.88 9.56
CA CYS A 194 -11.16 -17.72 10.48
C CYS A 194 -11.99 -18.82 11.16
#